data_b7c38d118e82e7acbdfc9b681cb71bc4
#
_entry.id   b7c38d118e82e7acbdfc9b681cb71bc4
#
_cell.length_a   1.000
_cell.length_b   1.000
_cell.length_c   1.000
_cell.angle_alpha   90.00
_cell.angle_beta   90.00
_cell.angle_gamma   90.00
#
_symmetry.space_group_name_H-M   'P 1'
#
loop_
_entity.id
_entity.type
_entity.pdbx_description
1 polymer ?
#
loop_
_entity_poly.entity_id
_entity_poly.type
_entity_poly.pdbx_seq_one_letter_code
_entity_poly.pdbx_strand_id
1 'polypeptide(L)'
;MVNFLHLKDNILALILPLCVSSFNIIILRTFFKTTIPDAVVESAKIDGASEWLLFRKIILPMSLPGIATVGLFLTLGYWNDWFNAMLYIDSSNLIPVQYLLIKLETSMEFLSNNATSMGANAIEVASKMPKETAKMAIVVITTLPIIFAYPFFQRYFVSGLTIGAVKELSLIHI
;
A
#
# COMPACT_ATOMS: atom_id res chain seq x y z
N MET A 1 2.36 -8.61 23.28
CA MET A 1 1.18 -8.82 22.43
C MET A 1 1.45 -9.88 21.35
N VAL A 2 2.49 -9.78 20.54
CA VAL A 2 2.80 -10.73 19.44
C VAL A 2 2.97 -12.18 19.94
N ASN A 3 3.67 -12.40 21.05
CA ASN A 3 3.85 -13.73 21.63
C ASN A 3 2.56 -14.32 22.24
N PHE A 4 1.67 -13.47 22.75
CA PHE A 4 0.39 -13.91 23.32
C PHE A 4 -0.60 -14.36 22.24
N LEU A 5 -0.56 -13.72 21.07
CA LEU A 5 -1.45 -14.03 19.93
C LEU A 5 -0.84 -15.05 18.96
N HIS A 6 0.32 -15.63 19.27
CA HIS A 6 1.05 -16.56 18.38
C HIS A 6 1.24 -16.03 16.96
N LEU A 7 1.49 -14.72 16.84
CA LEU A 7 1.64 -14.04 15.55
C LEU A 7 3.08 -14.12 15.02
N LYS A 8 4.06 -14.59 15.84
CA LYS A 8 5.43 -14.75 15.37
C LYS A 8 5.46 -15.82 14.27
N ASP A 9 6.16 -15.53 13.19
CA ASP A 9 6.31 -16.41 12.02
C ASP A 9 4.98 -16.80 11.36
N ASN A 10 4.04 -15.84 11.31
CA ASN A 10 2.71 -16.01 10.75
C ASN A 10 2.38 -14.86 9.80
N ILE A 11 1.71 -15.16 8.68
CA ILE A 11 1.28 -14.16 7.69
C ILE A 11 0.38 -13.06 8.29
N LEU A 12 -0.36 -13.37 9.35
CA LEU A 12 -1.18 -12.39 10.07
C LEU A 12 -0.35 -11.28 10.71
N ALA A 13 0.91 -11.55 11.06
CA ALA A 13 1.82 -10.53 11.56
C ALA A 13 2.18 -9.46 10.51
N LEU A 14 2.10 -9.81 9.22
CA LEU A 14 2.31 -8.88 8.11
C LEU A 14 1.03 -8.14 7.73
N ILE A 15 -0.14 -8.78 7.90
CA ILE A 15 -1.43 -8.21 7.46
C ILE A 15 -1.99 -7.25 8.52
N LEU A 16 -2.07 -7.67 9.79
CA LEU A 16 -2.78 -6.95 10.84
C LEU A 16 -2.27 -5.53 11.13
N PRO A 17 -0.96 -5.25 11.16
CA PRO A 17 -0.46 -3.92 11.49
C PRO A 17 -0.91 -2.82 10.51
N LEU A 18 -1.08 -3.17 9.24
CA LEU A 18 -1.47 -2.24 8.18
C LEU A 18 -2.97 -2.25 7.87
N CYS A 19 -3.75 -3.20 8.43
CA CYS A 19 -5.20 -3.32 8.20
C CYS A 19 -5.97 -2.08 8.62
N VAL A 20 -5.57 -1.44 9.72
CA VAL A 20 -6.27 -0.29 10.30
C VAL A 20 -5.30 0.87 10.45
N SER A 21 -5.56 1.92 9.69
CA SER A 21 -4.82 3.19 9.76
C SER A 21 -5.78 4.33 10.06
N SER A 22 -5.53 5.07 11.13
CA SER A 22 -6.32 6.26 11.48
C SER A 22 -6.31 7.28 10.35
N PHE A 23 -5.21 7.41 9.64
CA PHE A 23 -5.07 8.29 8.48
C PHE A 23 -6.03 7.90 7.35
N ASN A 24 -6.08 6.62 6.99
CA ASN A 24 -6.98 6.11 5.95
C ASN A 24 -8.46 6.25 6.34
N ILE A 25 -8.78 6.06 7.62
CA ILE A 25 -10.14 6.25 8.15
C ILE A 25 -10.57 7.72 8.01
N ILE A 26 -9.70 8.67 8.37
CA ILE A 26 -9.98 10.10 8.25
C ILE A 26 -10.18 10.50 6.79
N ILE A 27 -9.33 10.01 5.88
CA ILE A 27 -9.47 10.25 4.43
C ILE A 27 -10.84 9.77 3.94
N LEU A 28 -11.20 8.51 4.20
CA LEU A 28 -12.48 7.96 3.76
C LEU A 28 -13.68 8.71 4.37
N ARG A 29 -13.63 9.01 5.66
CA ARG A 29 -14.68 9.77 6.33
C ARG A 29 -14.86 11.15 5.70
N THR A 30 -13.77 11.86 5.45
CA THR A 30 -13.81 13.18 4.83
C THR A 30 -14.36 13.08 3.41
N PHE A 31 -13.90 12.10 2.63
CA PHE A 31 -14.38 11.86 1.28
C PHE A 31 -15.90 11.58 1.25
N PHE A 32 -16.40 10.71 2.13
CA PHE A 32 -17.84 10.44 2.22
C PHE A 32 -18.64 11.70 2.52
N LYS A 33 -18.20 12.51 3.49
CA LYS A 33 -18.88 13.76 3.86
C LYS A 33 -18.93 14.80 2.74
N THR A 34 -17.88 14.89 1.94
CA THR A 34 -17.78 15.91 0.90
C THR A 34 -18.40 15.50 -0.43
N THR A 35 -18.39 14.18 -0.72
CA THR A 35 -18.80 13.66 -2.02
C THR A 35 -20.27 13.25 -2.06
N ILE A 36 -20.83 12.77 -0.94
CA ILE A 36 -22.20 12.27 -0.89
C ILE A 36 -23.11 13.38 -0.37
N PRO A 37 -24.03 13.93 -1.20
CA PRO A 37 -25.00 14.93 -0.76
C PRO A 37 -26.03 14.30 0.20
N ASP A 38 -26.34 15.02 1.28
CA ASP A 38 -27.36 14.59 2.25
C ASP A 38 -28.74 14.38 1.58
N ALA A 39 -29.09 15.21 0.61
CA ALA A 39 -30.34 15.10 -0.16
C ALA A 39 -30.51 13.73 -0.87
N VAL A 40 -29.40 13.10 -1.33
CA VAL A 40 -29.44 11.78 -1.95
C VAL A 40 -29.73 10.69 -0.89
N VAL A 41 -29.15 10.86 0.29
CA VAL A 41 -29.36 9.96 1.42
C VAL A 41 -30.82 10.06 1.94
N GLU A 42 -31.32 11.29 2.06
CA GLU A 42 -32.68 11.55 2.53
C GLU A 42 -33.74 11.04 1.54
N SER A 43 -33.58 11.30 0.25
CA SER A 43 -34.53 10.80 -0.78
C SER A 43 -34.58 9.28 -0.80
N ALA A 44 -33.46 8.62 -0.73
CA ALA A 44 -33.42 7.16 -0.67
C ALA A 44 -34.09 6.58 0.61
N LYS A 45 -33.99 7.28 1.74
CA LYS A 45 -34.72 6.91 2.98
C LYS A 45 -36.22 7.10 2.85
N ILE A 46 -36.65 8.18 2.19
CA ILE A 46 -38.09 8.43 1.89
C ILE A 46 -38.65 7.31 0.98
N ASP A 47 -37.83 6.84 0.02
CA ASP A 47 -38.19 5.71 -0.86
C ASP A 47 -38.17 4.34 -0.15
N GLY A 48 -37.92 4.31 1.16
CA GLY A 48 -37.92 3.10 1.98
C GLY A 48 -36.67 2.24 1.86
N ALA A 49 -35.56 2.79 1.38
CA ALA A 49 -34.30 2.06 1.30
C ALA A 49 -33.78 1.75 2.71
N SER A 50 -33.45 0.48 2.97
CA SER A 50 -32.72 0.11 4.18
C SER A 50 -31.29 0.67 4.18
N GLU A 51 -30.68 0.86 5.34
CA GLU A 51 -29.32 1.38 5.45
C GLU A 51 -28.29 0.55 4.70
N TRP A 52 -28.45 -0.78 4.67
CA TRP A 52 -27.60 -1.67 3.89
C TRP A 52 -27.77 -1.49 2.37
N LEU A 53 -29.00 -1.28 1.91
CA LEU A 53 -29.28 -1.01 0.50
C LEU A 53 -28.69 0.34 0.07
N LEU A 54 -28.90 1.36 0.91
CA LEU A 54 -28.31 2.70 0.75
C LEU A 54 -26.79 2.62 0.65
N PHE A 55 -26.14 1.94 1.60
CA PHE A 55 -24.68 1.77 1.59
C PHE A 55 -24.20 1.09 0.30
N ARG A 56 -24.78 -0.06 -0.05
CA ARG A 56 -24.29 -0.88 -1.16
C ARG A 56 -24.58 -0.28 -2.53
N LYS A 57 -25.76 0.33 -2.72
CA LYS A 57 -26.20 0.79 -4.05
C LYS A 57 -25.93 2.27 -4.32
N ILE A 58 -25.75 3.08 -3.29
CA ILE A 58 -25.57 4.53 -3.44
C ILE A 58 -24.21 4.96 -2.91
N ILE A 59 -23.95 4.76 -1.61
CA ILE A 59 -22.74 5.27 -0.97
C ILE A 59 -21.48 4.62 -1.56
N LEU A 60 -21.43 3.32 -1.64
CA LEU A 60 -20.26 2.58 -2.09
C LEU A 60 -19.89 2.92 -3.55
N PRO A 61 -20.80 2.93 -4.53
CA PRO A 61 -20.46 3.32 -5.90
C PRO A 61 -20.02 4.78 -6.04
N MET A 62 -20.67 5.71 -5.34
CA MET A 62 -20.26 7.12 -5.34
C MET A 62 -18.89 7.35 -4.71
N SER A 63 -18.47 6.45 -3.82
CA SER A 63 -17.21 6.56 -3.08
C SER A 63 -16.04 5.82 -3.71
N LEU A 64 -16.23 5.21 -4.88
CA LEU A 64 -15.17 4.46 -5.56
C LEU A 64 -13.85 5.21 -5.72
N PRO A 65 -13.80 6.53 -6.04
CA PRO A 65 -12.53 7.25 -6.12
C PRO A 65 -11.80 7.34 -4.78
N GLY A 66 -12.53 7.59 -3.69
CA GLY A 66 -11.96 7.62 -2.34
C GLY A 66 -11.46 6.25 -1.89
N ILE A 67 -12.22 5.21 -2.17
CA ILE A 67 -11.85 3.81 -1.88
C ILE A 67 -10.61 3.42 -2.70
N ALA A 68 -10.54 3.80 -3.98
CA ALA A 68 -9.38 3.56 -4.82
C ALA A 68 -8.12 4.27 -4.29
N THR A 69 -8.27 5.50 -3.79
CA THR A 69 -7.16 6.25 -3.17
C THR A 69 -6.58 5.49 -1.96
N VAL A 70 -7.44 5.10 -1.03
CA VAL A 70 -7.02 4.34 0.16
C VAL A 70 -6.50 2.96 -0.24
N GLY A 71 -7.13 2.31 -1.23
CA GLY A 71 -6.66 1.04 -1.79
C GLY A 71 -5.25 1.14 -2.37
N LEU A 72 -4.93 2.24 -3.07
CA LEU A 72 -3.58 2.49 -3.57
C LEU A 72 -2.58 2.65 -2.41
N PHE A 73 -2.90 3.44 -1.40
CA PHE A 73 -2.02 3.63 -0.24
C PHE A 73 -1.76 2.32 0.50
N LEU A 74 -2.79 1.50 0.70
CA LEU A 74 -2.65 0.19 1.32
C LEU A 74 -1.80 -0.75 0.46
N THR A 75 -2.03 -0.79 -0.84
CA THR A 75 -1.25 -1.62 -1.78
C THR A 75 0.23 -1.26 -1.73
N LEU A 76 0.55 0.04 -1.77
CA LEU A 76 1.93 0.52 -1.65
C LEU A 76 2.51 0.26 -0.25
N GLY A 77 1.70 0.42 0.79
CA GLY A 77 2.10 0.15 2.17
C GLY A 77 2.49 -1.32 2.36
N TYR A 78 1.66 -2.25 1.94
CA TYR A 78 1.95 -3.69 2.02
C TYR A 78 3.11 -4.11 1.10
N TRP A 79 3.20 -3.54 -0.09
CA TRP A 79 4.30 -3.84 -1.00
C TRP A 79 5.66 -3.43 -0.42
N ASN A 80 5.74 -2.28 0.25
CA ASN A 80 6.97 -1.75 0.81
C ASN A 80 7.25 -2.19 2.25
N ASP A 81 6.42 -3.05 2.84
CA ASP A 81 6.55 -3.47 4.25
C ASP A 81 7.63 -4.54 4.43
N TRP A 82 8.85 -4.11 4.53
CA TRP A 82 9.99 -4.95 4.91
C TRP A 82 10.19 -5.00 6.43
N PHE A 83 9.76 -3.96 7.15
CA PHE A 83 10.07 -3.77 8.56
C PHE A 83 9.33 -4.77 9.46
N ASN A 84 8.01 -4.95 9.25
CA ASN A 84 7.25 -5.96 9.98
C ASN A 84 7.76 -7.37 9.66
N ALA A 85 8.16 -7.63 8.40
CA ALA A 85 8.77 -8.90 8.03
C ALA A 85 10.08 -9.16 8.78
N MET A 86 10.95 -8.16 8.88
CA MET A 86 12.20 -8.25 9.63
C MET A 86 11.98 -8.55 11.12
N LEU A 87 10.91 -7.98 11.71
CA LEU A 87 10.63 -8.16 13.14
C LEU A 87 9.95 -9.48 13.49
N TYR A 88 9.11 -10.00 12.58
CA TYR A 88 8.16 -11.06 12.94
C TYR A 88 8.32 -12.36 12.14
N ILE A 89 9.05 -12.36 11.02
CA ILE A 89 9.16 -13.51 10.12
C ILE A 89 10.56 -14.12 10.18
N ASP A 90 10.62 -15.38 10.60
CA ASP A 90 11.84 -16.18 10.63
C ASP A 90 11.86 -17.21 9.48
N SER A 91 10.71 -17.74 9.07
CA SER A 91 10.59 -18.77 8.02
C SER A 91 10.91 -18.22 6.64
N SER A 92 11.78 -18.90 5.90
CA SER A 92 12.14 -18.52 4.52
C SER A 92 10.95 -18.46 3.56
N ASN A 93 9.91 -19.26 3.80
CA ASN A 93 8.73 -19.36 2.94
C ASN A 93 7.76 -18.16 3.06
N LEU A 94 7.89 -17.37 4.14
CA LEU A 94 7.01 -16.21 4.42
C LEU A 94 7.72 -14.88 4.20
N ILE A 95 8.98 -14.89 3.77
CA ILE A 95 9.76 -13.66 3.56
C ILE A 95 9.21 -12.89 2.36
N PRO A 96 8.68 -11.66 2.54
CA PRO A 96 8.30 -10.80 1.42
C PRO A 96 9.50 -10.41 0.56
N VAL A 97 9.23 -10.13 -0.72
CA VAL A 97 10.27 -9.76 -1.69
C VAL A 97 11.06 -8.54 -1.23
N GLN A 98 10.40 -7.51 -0.71
CA GLN A 98 11.05 -6.29 -0.22
C GLN A 98 12.05 -6.58 0.92
N TYR A 99 11.69 -7.41 1.87
CA TYR A 99 12.60 -7.79 2.95
C TYR A 99 13.78 -8.62 2.43
N LEU A 100 13.52 -9.55 1.50
CA LEU A 100 14.59 -10.34 0.87
C LEU A 100 15.60 -9.43 0.13
N LEU A 101 15.12 -8.43 -0.62
CA LEU A 101 15.98 -7.52 -1.37
C LEU A 101 16.83 -6.64 -0.44
N ILE A 102 16.26 -6.11 0.63
CA ILE A 102 17.00 -5.35 1.64
C ILE A 102 18.04 -6.24 2.33
N LYS A 103 17.69 -7.48 2.66
CA LYS A 103 18.62 -8.44 3.26
C LYS A 103 19.80 -8.74 2.33
N LEU A 104 19.54 -8.90 1.04
CA LEU A 104 20.60 -9.09 0.04
C LEU A 104 21.49 -7.85 -0.08
N GLU A 105 20.92 -6.66 -0.18
CA GLU A 105 21.68 -5.40 -0.26
C GLU A 105 22.56 -5.22 0.96
N THR A 106 22.00 -5.36 2.18
CA THR A 106 22.74 -5.24 3.44
C THR A 106 23.86 -6.27 3.54
N SER A 107 23.62 -7.50 3.09
CA SER A 107 24.64 -8.57 3.09
C SER A 107 25.81 -8.25 2.13
N MET A 108 25.50 -7.74 0.93
CA MET A 108 26.52 -7.32 -0.03
C MET A 108 27.34 -6.13 0.49
N GLU A 109 26.69 -5.17 1.12
CA GLU A 109 27.35 -4.01 1.71
C GLU A 109 28.24 -4.41 2.89
N PHE A 110 27.76 -5.28 3.76
CA PHE A 110 28.53 -5.83 4.88
C PHE A 110 29.80 -6.55 4.39
N LEU A 111 29.67 -7.46 3.43
CA LEU A 111 30.82 -8.16 2.85
C LEU A 111 31.82 -7.21 2.23
N SER A 112 31.33 -6.20 1.52
CA SER A 112 32.20 -5.19 0.92
C SER A 112 32.99 -4.37 1.91
N ASN A 113 32.33 -3.92 2.98
CA ASN A 113 32.95 -3.04 3.96
C ASN A 113 33.90 -3.78 4.93
N ASN A 114 33.67 -5.09 5.12
CA ASN A 114 34.41 -5.91 6.07
C ASN A 114 35.31 -6.97 5.41
N ALA A 115 35.45 -6.99 4.10
CA ALA A 115 36.22 -7.98 3.37
C ALA A 115 37.66 -8.11 3.86
N THR A 116 38.32 -6.99 4.17
CA THR A 116 39.69 -6.94 4.66
C THR A 116 39.89 -7.63 6.03
N SER A 117 38.89 -7.54 6.90
CA SER A 117 38.92 -8.16 8.23
C SER A 117 38.55 -9.64 8.21
N MET A 118 37.82 -10.07 7.15
CA MET A 118 37.31 -11.45 7.01
C MET A 118 38.29 -12.42 6.30
N GLY A 119 39.41 -11.90 5.78
CA GLY A 119 40.48 -12.70 5.16
C GLY A 119 40.44 -12.71 3.61
N ALA A 120 41.45 -13.35 3.03
CA ALA A 120 41.72 -13.30 1.57
C ALA A 120 40.55 -13.79 0.71
N ASN A 121 39.86 -14.83 1.13
CA ASN A 121 38.69 -15.36 0.38
C ASN A 121 37.54 -14.33 0.32
N ALA A 122 37.30 -13.59 1.39
CA ALA A 122 36.26 -12.58 1.43
C ALA A 122 36.60 -11.37 0.52
N ILE A 123 37.87 -10.99 0.46
CA ILE A 123 38.37 -9.93 -0.44
C ILE A 123 38.11 -10.34 -1.90
N GLU A 124 38.43 -11.59 -2.27
CA GLU A 124 38.22 -12.09 -3.62
C GLU A 124 36.72 -12.10 -3.99
N VAL A 125 35.86 -12.60 -3.12
CA VAL A 125 34.40 -12.59 -3.32
C VAL A 125 33.88 -11.16 -3.45
N ALA A 126 34.27 -10.26 -2.54
CA ALA A 126 33.83 -8.86 -2.56
C ALA A 126 34.28 -8.11 -3.82
N SER A 127 35.48 -8.40 -4.32
CA SER A 127 36.01 -7.77 -5.55
C SER A 127 35.28 -8.21 -6.83
N LYS A 128 34.76 -9.45 -6.85
CA LYS A 128 33.99 -10.01 -7.98
C LYS A 128 32.50 -9.71 -7.89
N MET A 129 32.01 -9.15 -6.78
CA MET A 129 30.59 -8.91 -6.56
C MET A 129 30.09 -7.73 -7.42
N PRO A 130 29.06 -7.92 -8.25
CA PRO A 130 28.53 -6.86 -9.13
C PRO A 130 27.54 -5.97 -8.36
N LYS A 131 28.03 -5.17 -7.40
CA LYS A 131 27.20 -4.38 -6.47
C LYS A 131 26.26 -3.41 -7.19
N GLU A 132 26.80 -2.65 -8.13
CA GLU A 132 25.99 -1.64 -8.85
C GLU A 132 24.92 -2.30 -9.70
N THR A 133 25.26 -3.40 -10.38
CA THR A 133 24.29 -4.18 -11.17
C THR A 133 23.20 -4.78 -10.28
N ALA A 134 23.58 -5.31 -9.12
CA ALA A 134 22.62 -5.85 -8.16
C ALA A 134 21.70 -4.77 -7.61
N LYS A 135 22.23 -3.58 -7.24
CA LYS A 135 21.40 -2.43 -6.83
C LYS A 135 20.41 -2.01 -7.91
N MET A 136 20.86 -1.91 -9.16
CA MET A 136 19.95 -1.58 -10.27
C MET A 136 18.87 -2.64 -10.49
N ALA A 137 19.22 -3.92 -10.39
CA ALA A 137 18.25 -5.01 -10.46
C ALA A 137 17.21 -4.94 -9.32
N ILE A 138 17.63 -4.64 -8.09
CA ILE A 138 16.74 -4.42 -6.95
C ILE A 138 15.77 -3.28 -7.24
N VAL A 139 16.25 -2.13 -7.72
CA VAL A 139 15.40 -0.99 -8.08
C VAL A 139 14.35 -1.38 -9.11
N VAL A 140 14.73 -2.12 -10.15
CA VAL A 140 13.79 -2.58 -11.17
C VAL A 140 12.73 -3.51 -10.57
N ILE A 141 13.13 -4.51 -9.80
CA ILE A 141 12.22 -5.49 -9.19
C ILE A 141 11.23 -4.80 -8.22
N THR A 142 11.71 -3.83 -7.44
CA THR A 142 10.85 -3.10 -6.48
C THR A 142 9.87 -2.15 -7.16
N THR A 143 10.26 -1.56 -8.29
CA THR A 143 9.47 -0.54 -8.99
C THR A 143 8.44 -1.14 -9.95
N LEU A 144 8.77 -2.27 -10.59
CA LEU A 144 7.92 -2.92 -11.61
C LEU A 144 6.46 -3.14 -11.16
N PRO A 145 6.17 -3.76 -9.99
CA PRO A 145 4.80 -3.98 -9.56
C PRO A 145 4.02 -2.67 -9.32
N ILE A 146 4.71 -1.62 -8.88
CA ILE A 146 4.11 -0.30 -8.67
C ILE A 146 3.68 0.30 -10.02
N ILE A 147 4.53 0.21 -11.05
CA ILE A 147 4.23 0.67 -12.41
C ILE A 147 3.00 -0.03 -12.96
N PHE A 148 2.86 -1.33 -12.73
CA PHE A 148 1.69 -2.09 -13.19
C PHE A 148 0.42 -1.84 -12.34
N ALA A 149 0.56 -1.56 -11.06
CA ALA A 149 -0.57 -1.25 -10.19
C ALA A 149 -1.17 0.13 -10.48
N TYR A 150 -0.34 1.14 -10.81
CA TYR A 150 -0.76 2.52 -10.98
C TYR A 150 -1.88 2.71 -12.02
N PRO A 151 -1.83 2.18 -13.26
CA PRO A 151 -2.88 2.34 -14.27
C PRO A 151 -4.24 1.77 -13.81
N PHE A 152 -4.21 0.73 -12.97
CA PHE A 152 -5.44 0.17 -12.41
C PHE A 152 -6.17 1.18 -11.52
N PHE A 153 -5.46 1.91 -10.69
CA PHE A 153 -6.03 2.92 -9.81
C PHE A 153 -6.32 4.24 -10.53
N GLN A 154 -5.51 4.62 -11.53
CA GLN A 154 -5.62 5.88 -12.27
C GLN A 154 -7.01 6.11 -12.85
N ARG A 155 -7.65 5.08 -13.38
CA ARG A 155 -9.02 5.17 -13.97
C ARG A 155 -10.06 5.68 -12.98
N TYR A 156 -9.91 5.37 -11.68
CA TYR A 156 -10.83 5.82 -10.65
C TYR A 156 -10.57 7.27 -10.24
N PHE A 157 -9.33 7.75 -10.29
CA PHE A 157 -8.99 9.15 -10.00
C PHE A 157 -9.53 10.09 -11.07
N VAL A 158 -9.39 9.74 -12.34
CA VAL A 158 -9.91 10.55 -13.45
C VAL A 158 -11.43 10.70 -13.35
N SER A 159 -12.14 9.62 -13.04
CA SER A 159 -13.60 9.66 -12.86
C SER A 159 -14.05 10.54 -11.69
N GLY A 160 -13.28 10.58 -10.59
CA GLY A 160 -13.59 11.39 -9.41
C GLY A 160 -13.38 12.89 -9.63
N LEU A 161 -12.35 13.27 -10.39
CA LEU A 161 -12.07 14.67 -10.71
C LEU A 161 -13.13 15.30 -11.61
N THR A 162 -13.68 14.55 -12.56
CA THR A 162 -14.73 15.05 -13.47
C THR A 162 -16.04 15.35 -12.75
N ILE A 163 -16.41 14.55 -11.75
CA ILE A 163 -17.63 14.75 -10.95
C ILE A 163 -17.50 16.01 -10.07
N GLY A 164 -16.32 16.28 -9.51
CA GLY A 164 -16.03 17.48 -8.71
C GLY A 164 -16.04 18.77 -9.52
N ALA A 165 -15.46 18.75 -10.71
CA ALA A 165 -15.38 19.93 -11.59
C ALA A 165 -16.75 20.42 -12.10
N VAL A 166 -17.71 19.52 -12.30
CA VAL A 166 -19.06 19.90 -12.74
C VAL A 166 -19.86 20.60 -11.63
N LYS A 167 -19.56 20.33 -10.35
CA LYS A 167 -20.23 21.00 -9.21
C LYS A 167 -19.83 22.47 -9.07
N GLU A 168 -18.58 22.82 -9.33
CA GLU A 168 -18.12 24.22 -9.24
C GLU A 168 -18.62 25.08 -10.39
N LEU A 169 -18.79 24.53 -11.59
CA LEU A 169 -19.33 25.27 -12.74
C LEU A 169 -20.81 25.64 -12.59
N SER A 170 -21.59 24.87 -11.84
CA SER A 170 -22.99 25.16 -11.58
C SER A 170 -23.21 26.32 -10.58
N LEU A 171 -22.20 26.63 -9.76
CA LEU A 171 -22.26 27.74 -8.77
C LEU A 171 -21.85 29.09 -9.36
N ILE A 172 -21.26 29.13 -10.57
CA ILE A 172 -20.82 30.38 -11.24
C ILE A 172 -21.94 30.98 -12.12
N HIS A 173 -23.04 30.26 -12.34
CA HIS A 173 -24.14 30.67 -13.19
C HIS A 173 -25.44 31.08 -12.44
N ILE A 174 -25.34 31.50 -11.17
CA ILE A 174 -26.46 32.13 -10.44
C ILE A 174 -26.11 33.59 -10.15
#